data_4385cf67fe4ef4a66b97f02215f6c1ee
#
_entry.id   4385cf67fe4ef4a66b97f02215f6c1ee
#
_cell.length_a   1.000
_cell.length_b   1.000
_cell.length_c   1.000
_cell.angle_alpha   90.00
_cell.angle_beta   90.00
_cell.angle_gamma   90.00
#
_symmetry.space_group_name_H-M   'P 1'
#
loop_
_entity.id
_entity.type
_entity.pdbx_description
1 polymer ?
#
loop_
_entity_poly.entity_id
_entity_poly.type
_entity_poly.pdbx_seq_one_letter_code
_entity_poly.pdbx_strand_id
1 'polypeptide(L)'
;MDLEQKYQTGLHALKEYASTAGFTDVVIGLSGGIDSSLTAVMCVEAFGADHVHGFMLPGPYSTDHSLKDARDLADNLGIETQVISILEPYEGFERALHKVMGGDLEGLACENTQARCRMVCLMALSNRFNWMLVNTGNKSEAMMGFSTLYGDTAGAYAPLGGFYKTDIFALSRWCNERAEEEGAIPPIPHHVLIKPPSAELSPGAEDEKSLGVDYATLDKILIAHYDQGKTAEEVAALGFDLEQVQSIIVRADSYAYKRAMEPPFPQNPFYV
;
A
#
# COMPACT_ATOMS: atom_id res chain seq x y z
N MET A 1 -11.85 0.72 18.34
CA MET A 1 -12.79 1.18 17.28
C MET A 1 -13.28 -0.03 16.50
N ASP A 2 -14.56 -0.04 16.08
CA ASP A 2 -15.07 -1.00 15.11
C ASP A 2 -14.61 -0.65 13.67
N LEU A 3 -14.92 -1.50 12.68
CA LEU A 3 -14.46 -1.31 11.29
C LEU A 3 -15.02 -0.06 10.65
N GLU A 4 -16.31 0.23 10.87
CA GLU A 4 -16.96 1.43 10.34
C GLU A 4 -16.31 2.70 10.89
N GLN A 5 -16.11 2.76 12.20
CA GLN A 5 -15.43 3.90 12.85
C GLN A 5 -14.00 4.09 12.33
N LYS A 6 -13.24 2.99 12.16
CA LYS A 6 -11.90 3.05 11.57
C LYS A 6 -11.93 3.61 10.15
N TYR A 7 -12.83 3.09 9.33
CA TYR A 7 -12.99 3.52 7.94
C TYR A 7 -13.34 5.01 7.85
N GLN A 8 -14.38 5.43 8.57
CA GLN A 8 -14.86 6.82 8.56
C GLN A 8 -13.79 7.79 9.10
N THR A 9 -13.03 7.38 10.11
CA THR A 9 -11.92 8.17 10.63
C THR A 9 -10.82 8.37 9.57
N GLY A 10 -10.40 7.31 8.90
CA GLY A 10 -9.41 7.38 7.82
C GLY A 10 -9.90 8.20 6.63
N LEU A 11 -11.17 8.02 6.23
CA LEU A 11 -11.80 8.76 5.15
C LEU A 11 -11.90 10.27 5.47
N HIS A 12 -12.30 10.61 6.69
CA HIS A 12 -12.37 12.01 7.14
C HIS A 12 -10.97 12.67 7.10
N ALA A 13 -9.96 11.99 7.61
CA ALA A 13 -8.60 12.50 7.61
C ALA A 13 -8.05 12.72 6.18
N LEU A 14 -8.38 11.84 5.22
CA LEU A 14 -8.03 12.03 3.81
C LEU A 14 -8.70 13.28 3.23
N LYS A 15 -10.01 13.47 3.47
CA LYS A 15 -10.78 14.64 3.01
C LYS A 15 -10.23 15.94 3.60
N GLU A 16 -9.96 15.96 4.89
CA GLU A 16 -9.43 17.12 5.61
C GLU A 16 -8.05 17.52 5.09
N TYR A 17 -7.15 16.53 4.90
CA TYR A 17 -5.81 16.78 4.36
C TYR A 17 -5.87 17.39 2.97
N ALA A 18 -6.61 16.78 2.05
CA ALA A 18 -6.74 17.26 0.68
C ALA A 18 -7.36 18.66 0.62
N SER A 19 -8.43 18.90 1.38
CA SER A 19 -9.09 20.22 1.47
C SER A 19 -8.14 21.29 1.99
N THR A 20 -7.37 20.99 3.04
CA THR A 20 -6.39 21.92 3.62
C THR A 20 -5.25 22.22 2.65
N ALA A 21 -4.82 21.22 1.88
CA ALA A 21 -3.77 21.35 0.87
C ALA A 21 -4.28 21.96 -0.47
N GLY A 22 -5.60 22.11 -0.64
CA GLY A 22 -6.22 22.70 -1.83
C GLY A 22 -6.31 21.77 -3.04
N PHE A 23 -6.31 20.44 -2.83
CA PHE A 23 -6.49 19.47 -3.89
C PHE A 23 -7.95 19.05 -4.04
N THR A 24 -8.41 18.98 -5.29
CA THR A 24 -9.73 18.47 -5.69
C THR A 24 -9.65 17.14 -6.40
N ASP A 25 -8.49 16.82 -6.98
CA ASP A 25 -8.25 15.65 -7.80
C ASP A 25 -7.06 14.85 -7.25
N VAL A 26 -7.12 13.55 -7.42
CA VAL A 26 -6.08 12.63 -6.94
C VAL A 26 -5.59 11.71 -8.05
N VAL A 27 -4.31 11.35 -7.98
CA VAL A 27 -3.70 10.32 -8.81
C VAL A 27 -3.27 9.14 -7.95
N ILE A 28 -3.55 7.92 -8.41
CA ILE A 28 -3.23 6.69 -7.71
C ILE A 28 -2.70 5.62 -8.64
N GLY A 29 -1.69 4.87 -8.19
CA GLY A 29 -1.24 3.64 -8.85
C GLY A 29 -2.15 2.46 -8.50
N LEU A 30 -2.75 1.83 -9.50
CA LEU A 30 -3.58 0.63 -9.35
C LEU A 30 -2.74 -0.61 -9.62
N SER A 31 -2.29 -1.27 -8.57
CA SER A 31 -1.45 -2.47 -8.67
C SER A 31 -2.26 -3.76 -8.85
N GLY A 32 -3.58 -3.71 -8.60
CA GLY A 32 -4.43 -4.89 -8.45
C GLY A 32 -4.27 -5.58 -7.10
N GLY A 33 -3.46 -5.06 -6.18
CA GLY A 33 -3.34 -5.53 -4.80
C GLY A 33 -4.41 -4.91 -3.89
N ILE A 34 -4.58 -5.50 -2.69
CA ILE A 34 -5.64 -5.11 -1.75
C ILE A 34 -5.48 -3.67 -1.23
N ASP A 35 -4.24 -3.22 -0.99
CA ASP A 35 -3.96 -1.88 -0.48
C ASP A 35 -4.36 -0.80 -1.48
N SER A 36 -3.92 -0.92 -2.73
CA SER A 36 -4.31 0.01 -3.79
C SER A 36 -5.82 -0.02 -4.05
N SER A 37 -6.46 -1.18 -3.89
CA SER A 37 -7.90 -1.34 -4.06
C SER A 37 -8.68 -0.62 -2.98
N LEU A 38 -8.35 -0.83 -1.70
CA LEU A 38 -9.01 -0.12 -0.59
C LEU A 38 -8.75 1.39 -0.66
N THR A 39 -7.52 1.79 -1.01
CA THR A 39 -7.19 3.21 -1.21
C THR A 39 -8.05 3.84 -2.31
N ALA A 40 -8.24 3.14 -3.44
CA ALA A 40 -9.09 3.63 -4.53
C ALA A 40 -10.56 3.78 -4.10
N VAL A 41 -11.11 2.81 -3.34
CA VAL A 41 -12.46 2.92 -2.75
C VAL A 41 -12.57 4.16 -1.88
N MET A 42 -11.62 4.39 -0.97
CA MET A 42 -11.60 5.58 -0.11
C MET A 42 -11.48 6.87 -0.92
N CYS A 43 -10.66 6.88 -1.98
CA CYS A 43 -10.54 8.05 -2.86
C CYS A 43 -11.84 8.37 -3.58
N VAL A 44 -12.53 7.37 -4.13
CA VAL A 44 -13.84 7.59 -4.81
C VAL A 44 -14.90 8.09 -3.81
N GLU A 45 -14.93 7.55 -2.60
CA GLU A 45 -15.86 8.04 -1.57
C GLU A 45 -15.49 9.45 -1.05
N ALA A 46 -14.21 9.81 -1.11
CA ALA A 46 -13.75 11.13 -0.69
C ALA A 46 -14.01 12.22 -1.73
N PHE A 47 -13.74 11.94 -3.00
CA PHE A 47 -13.64 12.93 -4.07
C PHE A 47 -14.68 12.75 -5.18
N GLY A 48 -15.30 11.57 -5.31
CA GLY A 48 -16.10 11.17 -6.47
C GLY A 48 -15.24 10.55 -7.58
N ALA A 49 -15.83 9.66 -8.37
CA ALA A 49 -15.10 8.90 -9.41
C ALA A 49 -14.42 9.79 -10.46
N ASP A 50 -15.06 10.89 -10.86
CA ASP A 50 -14.54 11.84 -11.86
C ASP A 50 -13.25 12.55 -11.43
N HIS A 51 -12.94 12.55 -10.14
CA HIS A 51 -11.77 13.20 -9.55
C HIS A 51 -10.67 12.21 -9.13
N VAL A 52 -10.82 10.92 -9.47
CA VAL A 52 -9.84 9.87 -9.17
C VAL A 52 -9.22 9.34 -10.45
N HIS A 53 -7.94 9.61 -10.65
CA HIS A 53 -7.19 9.24 -11.84
C HIS A 53 -6.29 8.03 -11.57
N GLY A 54 -6.73 6.85 -12.03
CA GLY A 54 -6.07 5.57 -11.81
C GLY A 54 -5.05 5.22 -12.90
N PHE A 55 -3.86 4.78 -12.51
CA PHE A 55 -2.84 4.33 -13.46
C PHE A 55 -2.32 2.96 -13.11
N MET A 56 -2.35 2.05 -14.09
CA MET A 56 -1.66 0.76 -14.01
C MET A 56 -0.24 0.90 -14.56
N LEU A 57 0.77 0.51 -13.78
CA LEU A 57 2.17 0.69 -14.14
C LEU A 57 2.90 -0.66 -14.18
N PRO A 58 2.57 -1.53 -15.19
CA PRO A 58 3.19 -2.84 -15.26
C PRO A 58 4.70 -2.76 -15.49
N GLY A 59 5.43 -3.61 -14.78
CA GLY A 59 6.86 -3.83 -14.90
C GLY A 59 7.20 -5.26 -15.34
N PRO A 60 8.47 -5.67 -15.27
CA PRO A 60 8.92 -6.97 -15.77
C PRO A 60 8.24 -8.18 -15.13
N TYR A 61 7.77 -8.05 -13.89
CA TYR A 61 7.20 -9.16 -13.11
C TYR A 61 5.70 -8.97 -12.81
N SER A 62 5.08 -7.95 -13.39
CA SER A 62 3.63 -7.73 -13.25
C SER A 62 2.84 -8.83 -13.94
N THR A 63 1.85 -9.39 -13.25
CA THR A 63 1.03 -10.47 -13.78
C THR A 63 -0.20 -9.97 -14.51
N ASP A 64 -0.69 -10.76 -15.48
CA ASP A 64 -1.96 -10.47 -16.16
C ASP A 64 -3.14 -10.45 -15.18
N HIS A 65 -3.08 -11.25 -14.12
CA HIS A 65 -4.10 -11.29 -13.08
C HIS A 65 -4.21 -9.97 -12.35
N SER A 66 -3.08 -9.37 -11.95
CA SER A 66 -3.08 -8.08 -11.26
C SER A 66 -3.56 -6.94 -12.15
N LEU A 67 -3.20 -6.96 -13.44
CA LEU A 67 -3.75 -6.00 -14.40
C LEU A 67 -5.26 -6.17 -14.59
N LYS A 68 -5.75 -7.41 -14.61
CA LYS A 68 -7.19 -7.68 -14.67
C LYS A 68 -7.90 -7.20 -13.42
N ASP A 69 -7.38 -7.53 -12.23
CA ASP A 69 -7.94 -7.10 -10.95
C ASP A 69 -8.01 -5.56 -10.85
N ALA A 70 -6.98 -4.86 -11.33
CA ALA A 70 -6.96 -3.40 -11.35
C ALA A 70 -8.01 -2.80 -12.30
N ARG A 71 -8.23 -3.42 -13.47
CA ARG A 71 -9.29 -3.00 -14.41
C ARG A 71 -10.67 -3.25 -13.83
N ASP A 72 -10.91 -4.48 -13.33
CA ASP A 72 -12.20 -4.84 -12.74
C ASP A 72 -12.56 -3.89 -11.57
N LEU A 73 -11.59 -3.56 -10.72
CA LEU A 73 -11.76 -2.56 -9.65
C LEU A 73 -12.17 -1.18 -10.22
N ALA A 74 -11.46 -0.72 -11.24
CA ALA A 74 -11.70 0.58 -11.84
C ALA A 74 -13.09 0.65 -12.49
N ASP A 75 -13.48 -0.41 -13.22
CA ASP A 75 -14.81 -0.54 -13.83
C ASP A 75 -15.91 -0.53 -12.75
N ASN A 76 -15.73 -1.26 -11.64
CA ASN A 76 -16.67 -1.28 -10.53
C ASN A 76 -16.82 0.07 -9.85
N LEU A 77 -15.73 0.84 -9.74
CA LEU A 77 -15.71 2.17 -9.13
C LEU A 77 -16.10 3.29 -10.09
N GLY A 78 -16.17 3.01 -11.39
CA GLY A 78 -16.46 4.01 -12.41
C GLY A 78 -15.33 5.02 -12.62
N ILE A 79 -14.07 4.68 -12.32
CA ILE A 79 -12.91 5.56 -12.50
C ILE A 79 -12.22 5.34 -13.84
N GLU A 80 -11.76 6.43 -14.46
CA GLU A 80 -10.97 6.35 -15.69
C GLU A 80 -9.56 5.84 -15.39
N THR A 81 -9.07 4.89 -16.21
CA THR A 81 -7.75 4.32 -16.03
C THR A 81 -6.95 4.29 -17.31
N GLN A 82 -5.63 4.40 -17.15
CA GLN A 82 -4.67 4.25 -18.24
C GLN A 82 -3.52 3.32 -17.82
N VAL A 83 -2.86 2.73 -18.80
CA VAL A 83 -1.68 1.88 -18.60
C VAL A 83 -0.43 2.63 -19.03
N ILE A 84 0.55 2.73 -18.13
CA ILE A 84 1.88 3.26 -18.40
C ILE A 84 2.91 2.19 -18.06
N SER A 85 3.41 1.49 -19.08
CA SER A 85 4.47 0.49 -18.86
C SER A 85 5.76 1.14 -18.37
N ILE A 86 6.36 0.58 -17.32
CA ILE A 86 7.66 1.01 -16.82
C ILE A 86 8.83 0.22 -17.43
N LEU A 87 8.58 -0.65 -18.41
CA LEU A 87 9.65 -1.49 -19.01
C LEU A 87 10.73 -0.64 -19.65
N GLU A 88 10.36 0.31 -20.51
CA GLU A 88 11.34 1.15 -21.21
C GLU A 88 12.21 1.99 -20.25
N PRO A 89 11.65 2.76 -19.29
CA PRO A 89 12.48 3.49 -18.33
C PRO A 89 13.31 2.54 -17.44
N TYR A 90 12.77 1.41 -17.01
CA TYR A 90 13.52 0.41 -16.23
C TYR A 90 14.72 -0.12 -17.01
N GLU A 91 14.53 -0.61 -18.23
CA GLU A 91 15.61 -1.05 -19.12
C GLU A 91 16.60 0.07 -19.42
N GLY A 92 16.14 1.33 -19.50
CA GLY A 92 17.00 2.49 -19.65
C GLY A 92 17.98 2.64 -18.49
N PHE A 93 17.50 2.49 -17.24
CA PHE A 93 18.36 2.50 -16.05
C PHE A 93 19.30 1.28 -16.02
N GLU A 94 18.82 0.09 -16.36
CA GLU A 94 19.61 -1.12 -16.42
C GLU A 94 20.79 -0.96 -17.40
N ARG A 95 20.52 -0.52 -18.63
CA ARG A 95 21.59 -0.23 -19.62
C ARG A 95 22.60 0.83 -19.14
N ALA A 96 22.11 1.90 -18.49
CA ALA A 96 22.97 2.97 -18.00
C ALA A 96 23.90 2.52 -16.86
N LEU A 97 23.42 1.63 -16.00
CA LEU A 97 24.14 1.17 -14.81
C LEU A 97 24.96 -0.10 -15.05
N HIS A 98 24.66 -0.89 -16.09
CA HIS A 98 25.26 -2.19 -16.39
C HIS A 98 26.80 -2.19 -16.29
N LYS A 99 27.47 -1.21 -16.90
CA LYS A 99 28.94 -1.11 -16.89
C LYS A 99 29.50 -0.83 -15.50
N VAL A 100 28.82 -0.01 -14.72
CA VAL A 100 29.28 0.38 -13.37
C VAL A 100 29.03 -0.73 -12.37
N MET A 101 27.95 -1.47 -12.54
CA MET A 101 27.56 -2.57 -11.65
C MET A 101 28.21 -3.91 -12.05
N GLY A 102 28.79 -4.00 -13.25
CA GLY A 102 29.39 -5.22 -13.74
C GLY A 102 28.41 -6.29 -14.20
N GLY A 103 27.13 -5.93 -14.41
CA GLY A 103 26.04 -6.81 -14.81
C GLY A 103 24.69 -6.12 -14.74
N ASP A 104 23.63 -6.89 -14.88
CA ASP A 104 22.25 -6.42 -14.83
C ASP A 104 21.82 -6.07 -13.38
N LEU A 105 20.68 -5.40 -13.24
CA LEU A 105 20.12 -5.10 -11.92
C LEU A 105 19.58 -6.38 -11.27
N GLU A 106 20.04 -6.69 -10.07
CA GLU A 106 19.60 -7.86 -9.30
C GLU A 106 19.14 -7.50 -7.89
N GLY A 107 18.30 -8.37 -7.29
CA GLY A 107 17.81 -8.23 -5.91
C GLY A 107 17.19 -6.87 -5.65
N LEU A 108 17.54 -6.25 -4.52
CA LEU A 108 16.98 -4.95 -4.11
C LEU A 108 17.25 -3.82 -5.13
N ALA A 109 18.33 -3.87 -5.90
CA ALA A 109 18.58 -2.86 -6.93
C ALA A 109 17.55 -2.97 -8.07
N CYS A 110 17.21 -4.18 -8.50
CA CYS A 110 16.15 -4.46 -9.46
C CYS A 110 14.77 -4.01 -8.93
N GLU A 111 14.38 -4.51 -7.76
CA GLU A 111 13.07 -4.26 -7.14
C GLU A 111 12.83 -2.76 -6.89
N ASN A 112 13.79 -2.11 -6.25
CA ASN A 112 13.68 -0.69 -5.89
C ASN A 112 13.73 0.23 -7.12
N THR A 113 14.41 -0.15 -8.20
CA THR A 113 14.41 0.63 -9.45
C THR A 113 13.03 0.60 -10.10
N GLN A 114 12.35 -0.55 -10.09
CA GLN A 114 10.97 -0.63 -10.60
C GLN A 114 10.01 0.27 -9.81
N ALA A 115 10.08 0.24 -8.46
CA ALA A 115 9.24 1.10 -7.61
C ALA A 115 9.49 2.60 -7.91
N ARG A 116 10.75 3.00 -8.08
CA ARG A 116 11.11 4.38 -8.44
C ARG A 116 10.67 4.76 -9.84
N CYS A 117 10.74 3.86 -10.82
CA CYS A 117 10.18 4.13 -12.17
C CYS A 117 8.68 4.43 -12.11
N ARG A 118 7.90 3.67 -11.33
CA ARG A 118 6.48 3.93 -11.10
C ARG A 118 6.27 5.30 -10.48
N MET A 119 7.06 5.63 -9.47
CA MET A 119 6.98 6.92 -8.79
C MET A 119 7.27 8.10 -9.73
N VAL A 120 8.29 8.02 -10.57
CA VAL A 120 8.58 9.09 -11.53
C VAL A 120 7.39 9.33 -12.46
N CYS A 121 6.73 8.27 -12.96
CA CYS A 121 5.55 8.39 -13.79
C CYS A 121 4.39 9.09 -13.04
N LEU A 122 4.06 8.62 -11.84
CA LEU A 122 2.96 9.18 -11.04
C LEU A 122 3.23 10.64 -10.63
N MET A 123 4.46 10.96 -10.22
CA MET A 123 4.83 12.34 -9.87
C MET A 123 4.84 13.28 -11.08
N ALA A 124 5.21 12.80 -12.27
CA ALA A 124 5.11 13.60 -13.48
C ALA A 124 3.66 13.98 -13.80
N LEU A 125 2.72 13.04 -13.63
CA LEU A 125 1.28 13.29 -13.79
C LEU A 125 0.76 14.25 -12.71
N SER A 126 1.10 13.99 -11.44
CA SER A 126 0.79 14.88 -10.32
C SER A 126 1.21 16.33 -10.61
N ASN A 127 2.45 16.54 -11.01
CA ASN A 127 2.98 17.85 -11.32
C ASN A 127 2.33 18.49 -12.56
N ARG A 128 2.02 17.68 -13.58
CA ARG A 128 1.43 18.19 -14.83
C ARG A 128 0.00 18.67 -14.64
N PHE A 129 -0.78 17.96 -13.85
CA PHE A 129 -2.21 18.18 -13.72
C PHE A 129 -2.64 18.76 -12.36
N ASN A 130 -1.68 18.97 -11.46
CA ASN A 130 -1.92 19.40 -10.07
C ASN A 130 -2.83 18.41 -9.29
N TRP A 131 -2.65 17.11 -9.53
CA TRP A 131 -3.35 16.05 -8.80
C TRP A 131 -2.56 15.64 -7.56
N MET A 132 -3.25 15.40 -6.47
CA MET A 132 -2.61 14.87 -5.25
C MET A 132 -2.23 13.40 -5.45
N LEU A 133 -0.94 13.06 -5.35
CA LEU A 133 -0.52 11.65 -5.35
C LEU A 133 -0.89 11.00 -4.02
N VAL A 134 -1.78 10.00 -4.06
CA VAL A 134 -2.18 9.22 -2.89
C VAL A 134 -1.29 7.99 -2.78
N ASN A 135 -0.68 7.84 -1.60
CA ASN A 135 0.14 6.69 -1.24
C ASN A 135 -0.75 5.51 -0.82
N THR A 136 -0.35 4.29 -1.14
CA THR A 136 -1.11 3.06 -0.85
C THR A 136 -0.45 2.18 0.22
N GLY A 137 0.63 2.64 0.85
CA GLY A 137 1.34 1.92 1.90
C GLY A 137 0.51 1.78 3.18
N ASN A 138 0.73 0.70 3.92
CA ASN A 138 0.08 0.40 5.18
C ASN A 138 1.08 0.31 6.35
N LYS A 139 0.55 0.29 7.57
CA LYS A 139 1.36 0.31 8.79
C LYS A 139 2.24 -0.94 8.95
N SER A 140 1.75 -2.13 8.60
CA SER A 140 2.52 -3.38 8.71
C SER A 140 3.76 -3.36 7.82
N GLU A 141 3.60 -2.95 6.56
CA GLU A 141 4.70 -2.81 5.60
C GLU A 141 5.72 -1.74 6.05
N ALA A 142 5.23 -0.57 6.47
CA ALA A 142 6.08 0.50 7.00
C ALA A 142 6.88 0.05 8.23
N MET A 143 6.27 -0.71 9.16
CA MET A 143 6.94 -1.24 10.34
C MET A 143 8.05 -2.23 9.97
N MET A 144 7.83 -3.10 8.98
CA MET A 144 8.78 -4.13 8.58
C MET A 144 9.77 -3.68 7.50
N GLY A 145 9.71 -2.41 7.09
CA GLY A 145 10.59 -1.83 6.06
C GLY A 145 10.32 -2.35 4.65
N PHE A 146 9.12 -2.92 4.42
CA PHE A 146 8.63 -3.38 3.12
C PHE A 146 8.17 -2.18 2.28
N SER A 147 9.08 -1.25 2.06
CA SER A 147 8.85 -0.06 1.25
C SER A 147 10.16 0.41 0.63
N THR A 148 10.07 1.07 -0.51
CA THR A 148 11.21 1.63 -1.24
C THR A 148 11.26 3.13 -1.03
N LEU A 149 12.36 3.61 -0.43
CA LEU A 149 12.59 5.05 -0.27
C LEU A 149 12.59 5.74 -1.65
N TYR A 150 11.82 6.83 -1.74
CA TYR A 150 11.61 7.60 -2.97
C TYR A 150 10.96 6.79 -4.10
N GLY A 151 10.40 5.63 -3.78
CA GLY A 151 9.53 4.82 -4.62
C GLY A 151 8.13 4.83 -4.05
N ASP A 152 7.66 3.70 -3.55
CA ASP A 152 6.34 3.54 -2.95
C ASP A 152 6.17 4.20 -1.56
N THR A 153 7.26 4.70 -0.93
CA THR A 153 7.15 5.61 0.23
C THR A 153 6.77 7.03 -0.16
N ALA A 154 6.68 7.37 -1.44
CA ALA A 154 6.36 8.74 -1.84
C ALA A 154 4.84 8.95 -1.99
N GLY A 155 4.43 10.20 -1.91
CA GLY A 155 3.05 10.64 -2.01
C GLY A 155 2.79 11.85 -1.12
N ALA A 156 1.62 12.46 -1.27
CA ALA A 156 1.21 13.58 -0.43
C ALA A 156 0.53 13.11 0.86
N TYR A 157 -0.21 12.00 0.79
CA TYR A 157 -0.94 11.44 1.92
C TYR A 157 -1.12 9.92 1.78
N ALA A 158 -1.01 9.19 2.88
CA ALA A 158 -1.18 7.74 2.98
C ALA A 158 -2.42 7.39 3.82
N PRO A 159 -3.62 7.27 3.22
CA PRO A 159 -4.85 7.03 4.00
C PRO A 159 -4.81 5.72 4.78
N LEU A 160 -4.04 4.73 4.34
CA LEU A 160 -3.88 3.44 5.00
C LEU A 160 -2.69 3.38 5.96
N GLY A 161 -1.85 4.42 6.04
CA GLY A 161 -0.61 4.42 6.85
C GLY A 161 -0.83 4.22 8.36
N GLY A 162 -2.04 4.44 8.87
CA GLY A 162 -2.43 4.15 10.25
C GLY A 162 -3.00 2.75 10.49
N PHE A 163 -3.26 1.96 9.44
CA PHE A 163 -3.90 0.65 9.53
C PHE A 163 -2.93 -0.49 9.28
N TYR A 164 -3.06 -1.55 10.08
CA TYR A 164 -2.34 -2.80 9.87
C TYR A 164 -2.98 -3.63 8.74
N LYS A 165 -2.21 -4.56 8.17
CA LYS A 165 -2.64 -5.38 7.02
C LYS A 165 -3.90 -6.19 7.30
N THR A 166 -4.06 -6.70 8.51
CA THR A 166 -5.26 -7.41 8.94
C THR A 166 -6.52 -6.52 8.87
N ASP A 167 -6.40 -5.25 9.25
CA ASP A 167 -7.49 -4.28 9.09
C ASP A 167 -7.77 -3.96 7.62
N ILE A 168 -6.72 -3.87 6.77
CA ILE A 168 -6.91 -3.65 5.33
C ILE A 168 -7.80 -4.74 4.72
N PHE A 169 -7.52 -6.02 5.05
CA PHE A 169 -8.38 -7.13 4.62
C PHE A 169 -9.79 -7.07 5.20
N ALA A 170 -9.92 -6.72 6.48
CA ALA A 170 -11.22 -6.61 7.13
C ALA A 170 -12.05 -5.45 6.55
N LEU A 171 -11.46 -4.27 6.37
CA LEU A 171 -12.09 -3.09 5.78
C LEU A 171 -12.48 -3.32 4.32
N SER A 172 -11.63 -4.02 3.55
CA SER A 172 -11.93 -4.34 2.15
C SER A 172 -13.16 -5.25 2.02
N ARG A 173 -13.28 -6.25 2.89
CA ARG A 173 -14.49 -7.10 2.97
C ARG A 173 -15.71 -6.31 3.40
N TRP A 174 -15.56 -5.49 4.43
CA TRP A 174 -16.63 -4.64 4.92
C TRP A 174 -17.14 -3.66 3.86
N CYS A 175 -16.27 -3.08 3.03
CA CYS A 175 -16.68 -2.21 1.92
C CYS A 175 -17.55 -2.98 0.90
N ASN A 176 -17.18 -4.23 0.58
CA ASN A 176 -17.97 -5.05 -0.34
C ASN A 176 -19.32 -5.46 0.27
N GLU A 177 -19.32 -5.90 1.53
CA GLU A 177 -20.54 -6.26 2.26
C GLU A 177 -21.52 -5.08 2.35
N ARG A 178 -21.02 -3.88 2.67
CA ARG A 178 -21.82 -2.65 2.68
C ARG A 178 -22.45 -2.36 1.31
N ALA A 179 -21.66 -2.49 0.24
CA ALA A 179 -22.17 -2.28 -1.12
C ALA A 179 -23.28 -3.29 -1.49
N GLU A 180 -23.10 -4.57 -1.12
CA GLU A 180 -24.12 -5.61 -1.34
C GLU A 180 -25.40 -5.33 -0.56
N GLU A 181 -25.32 -4.90 0.70
CA GLU A 181 -26.46 -4.51 1.53
C GLU A 181 -27.22 -3.32 0.94
N GLU A 182 -26.51 -2.40 0.29
CA GLU A 182 -27.09 -1.24 -0.41
C GLU A 182 -27.60 -1.59 -1.82
N GLY A 183 -27.42 -2.83 -2.29
CA GLY A 183 -27.79 -3.30 -3.62
C GLY A 183 -26.90 -2.77 -4.74
N ALA A 184 -25.69 -2.33 -4.40
CA ALA A 184 -24.66 -1.85 -5.30
C ALA A 184 -23.67 -2.96 -5.70
N ILE A 185 -22.84 -2.70 -6.71
CA ILE A 185 -21.76 -3.62 -7.10
C ILE A 185 -20.64 -3.56 -6.06
N PRO A 186 -20.19 -4.71 -5.50
CA PRO A 186 -19.01 -4.74 -4.65
C PRO A 186 -17.79 -4.13 -5.36
N PRO A 187 -17.17 -3.09 -4.80
CA PRO A 187 -16.11 -2.37 -5.52
C PRO A 187 -14.84 -3.21 -5.70
N ILE A 188 -14.45 -4.01 -4.70
CA ILE A 188 -13.19 -4.75 -4.73
C ILE A 188 -13.42 -6.16 -5.31
N PRO A 189 -12.74 -6.54 -6.41
CA PRO A 189 -12.88 -7.87 -6.99
C PRO A 189 -12.57 -8.98 -5.98
N HIS A 190 -13.37 -10.05 -6.01
CA HIS A 190 -13.21 -11.16 -5.04
C HIS A 190 -11.79 -11.76 -5.06
N HIS A 191 -11.15 -11.87 -6.22
CA HIS A 191 -9.79 -12.40 -6.34
C HIS A 191 -8.78 -11.59 -5.52
N VAL A 192 -8.95 -10.26 -5.44
CA VAL A 192 -8.10 -9.36 -4.62
C VAL A 192 -8.20 -9.68 -3.13
N LEU A 193 -9.39 -10.11 -2.65
CA LEU A 193 -9.62 -10.42 -1.24
C LEU A 193 -9.01 -11.75 -0.78
N ILE A 194 -8.68 -12.66 -1.73
CA ILE A 194 -8.23 -14.02 -1.43
C ILE A 194 -6.80 -14.32 -1.87
N LYS A 195 -6.24 -13.55 -2.81
CA LYS A 195 -4.86 -13.79 -3.27
C LYS A 195 -3.84 -13.40 -2.20
N PRO A 196 -2.70 -14.11 -2.11
CA PRO A 196 -1.61 -13.74 -1.22
C PRO A 196 -1.08 -12.33 -1.55
N PRO A 197 -0.75 -11.51 -0.54
CA PRO A 197 -0.10 -10.22 -0.75
C PRO A 197 1.26 -10.38 -1.40
N SER A 198 1.53 -9.56 -2.42
CA SER A 198 2.82 -9.52 -3.13
C SER A 198 3.01 -8.18 -3.83
N ALA A 199 4.22 -7.64 -3.77
CA ALA A 199 4.61 -6.45 -4.51
C ALA A 199 4.92 -6.71 -5.99
N GLU A 200 4.99 -7.97 -6.45
CA GLU A 200 5.31 -8.39 -7.83
C GLU A 200 6.58 -7.71 -8.39
N LEU A 201 7.62 -7.57 -7.57
CA LEU A 201 8.89 -6.95 -7.94
C LEU A 201 9.97 -7.98 -8.32
N SER A 202 9.74 -9.26 -8.00
CA SER A 202 10.61 -10.39 -8.32
C SER A 202 9.78 -11.67 -8.55
N PRO A 203 10.34 -12.71 -9.21
CA PRO A 203 9.61 -13.93 -9.53
C PRO A 203 9.14 -14.66 -8.28
N GLY A 204 7.83 -14.93 -8.17
CA GLY A 204 7.25 -15.70 -7.07
C GLY A 204 7.33 -15.04 -5.69
N ALA A 205 7.53 -13.72 -5.65
CA ALA A 205 7.53 -12.96 -4.40
C ALA A 205 6.17 -13.05 -3.71
N GLU A 206 6.20 -13.38 -2.42
CA GLU A 206 5.06 -13.32 -1.50
C GLU A 206 5.53 -12.67 -0.20
N ASP A 207 4.77 -11.71 0.31
CA ASP A 207 5.17 -10.91 1.46
C ASP A 207 5.41 -11.76 2.71
N GLU A 208 4.47 -12.65 3.07
CA GLU A 208 4.56 -13.48 4.27
C GLU A 208 5.75 -14.47 4.22
N LYS A 209 6.11 -14.97 3.03
CA LYS A 209 7.32 -15.79 2.87
C LYS A 209 8.59 -14.98 3.13
N SER A 210 8.63 -13.74 2.65
CA SER A 210 9.76 -12.84 2.85
C SER A 210 9.84 -12.29 4.28
N LEU A 211 8.70 -12.17 4.95
CA LEU A 211 8.61 -11.78 6.36
C LEU A 211 8.99 -12.92 7.31
N GLY A 212 8.73 -14.17 6.92
CA GLY A 212 8.88 -15.36 7.77
C GLY A 212 7.78 -15.49 8.82
N VAL A 213 6.69 -14.73 8.70
CA VAL A 213 5.55 -14.71 9.62
C VAL A 213 4.31 -14.25 8.85
N ASP A 214 3.14 -14.78 9.17
CA ASP A 214 1.86 -14.32 8.63
C ASP A 214 1.44 -12.96 9.22
N TYR A 215 0.67 -12.20 8.46
CA TYR A 215 0.22 -10.88 8.89
C TYR A 215 -0.67 -10.92 10.13
N ALA A 216 -1.44 -11.99 10.34
CA ALA A 216 -2.30 -12.12 11.51
C ALA A 216 -1.51 -12.23 12.82
N THR A 217 -0.36 -12.88 12.77
CA THR A 217 0.60 -12.97 13.88
C THR A 217 1.42 -11.67 14.00
N LEU A 218 1.97 -11.19 12.91
CA LEU A 218 2.79 -9.98 12.86
C LEU A 218 2.05 -8.78 13.46
N ASP A 219 0.85 -8.49 12.97
CA ASP A 219 0.09 -7.32 13.39
C ASP A 219 -0.28 -7.36 14.88
N LYS A 220 -0.62 -8.54 15.43
CA LYS A 220 -0.88 -8.68 16.86
C LYS A 220 0.34 -8.34 17.72
N ILE A 221 1.53 -8.78 17.28
CA ILE A 221 2.79 -8.46 17.97
C ILE A 221 3.07 -6.97 17.90
N LEU A 222 2.95 -6.37 16.71
CA LEU A 222 3.20 -4.95 16.50
C LEU A 222 2.22 -4.07 17.29
N ILE A 223 0.92 -4.39 17.27
CA ILE A 223 -0.11 -3.70 18.04
C ILE A 223 0.20 -3.78 19.54
N ALA A 224 0.48 -4.97 20.04
CA ALA A 224 0.73 -5.17 21.47
C ALA A 224 1.97 -4.38 21.94
N HIS A 225 3.03 -4.37 21.14
CA HIS A 225 4.27 -3.68 21.51
C HIS A 225 4.19 -2.17 21.28
N TYR A 226 3.89 -1.72 20.04
CA TYR A 226 4.00 -0.30 19.66
C TYR A 226 2.77 0.55 19.99
N ASP A 227 1.56 -0.02 19.88
CA ASP A 227 0.35 0.75 20.16
C ASP A 227 -0.11 0.61 21.62
N GLN A 228 0.11 -0.55 22.25
CA GLN A 228 -0.30 -0.82 23.64
C GLN A 228 0.86 -0.73 24.65
N GLY A 229 2.09 -0.52 24.20
CA GLY A 229 3.25 -0.29 25.04
C GLY A 229 3.73 -1.51 25.86
N LYS A 230 3.38 -2.75 25.42
CA LYS A 230 3.84 -3.97 26.10
C LYS A 230 5.30 -4.27 25.82
N THR A 231 6.01 -4.82 26.83
CA THR A 231 7.36 -5.34 26.63
C THR A 231 7.36 -6.61 25.79
N ALA A 232 8.52 -7.04 25.28
CA ALA A 232 8.62 -8.28 24.50
C ALA A 232 8.14 -9.51 25.29
N GLU A 233 8.45 -9.56 26.59
CA GLU A 233 8.04 -10.63 27.50
C GLU A 233 6.52 -10.63 27.71
N GLU A 234 5.91 -9.45 27.86
CA GLU A 234 4.46 -9.31 28.00
C GLU A 234 3.73 -9.69 26.70
N VAL A 235 4.31 -9.37 25.53
CA VAL A 235 3.78 -9.82 24.24
C VAL A 235 3.90 -11.32 24.10
N ALA A 236 5.05 -11.94 24.46
CA ALA A 236 5.23 -13.38 24.44
C ALA A 236 4.24 -14.10 25.36
N ALA A 237 3.91 -13.51 26.51
CA ALA A 237 2.90 -14.06 27.43
C ALA A 237 1.49 -14.12 26.84
N LEU A 238 1.20 -13.45 25.72
CA LEU A 238 -0.04 -13.58 24.95
C LEU A 238 -0.10 -14.86 24.10
N GLY A 239 0.96 -15.67 24.09
CA GLY A 239 1.03 -16.95 23.38
C GLY A 239 1.95 -16.94 22.16
N PHE A 240 2.84 -15.95 22.03
CA PHE A 240 3.83 -15.86 20.96
C PHE A 240 5.21 -16.37 21.44
N ASP A 241 6.02 -16.85 20.52
CA ASP A 241 7.40 -17.20 20.78
C ASP A 241 8.25 -15.94 21.07
N LEU A 242 9.01 -15.94 22.17
CA LEU A 242 9.76 -14.77 22.61
C LEU A 242 10.86 -14.37 21.61
N GLU A 243 11.55 -15.35 21.01
CA GLU A 243 12.62 -15.07 20.02
C GLU A 243 12.02 -14.45 18.76
N GLN A 244 10.85 -14.95 18.32
CA GLN A 244 10.11 -14.35 17.19
C GLN A 244 9.69 -12.92 17.51
N VAL A 245 9.11 -12.66 18.68
CA VAL A 245 8.70 -11.31 19.12
C VAL A 245 9.89 -10.35 19.11
N GLN A 246 11.01 -10.76 19.73
CA GLN A 246 12.23 -9.94 19.77
C GLN A 246 12.79 -9.66 18.37
N SER A 247 12.80 -10.67 17.49
CA SER A 247 13.26 -10.51 16.10
C SER A 247 12.40 -9.51 15.32
N ILE A 248 11.08 -9.55 15.46
CA ILE A 248 10.14 -8.60 14.83
C ILE A 248 10.38 -7.19 15.35
N ILE A 249 10.52 -7.00 16.67
CA ILE A 249 10.76 -5.68 17.28
C ILE A 249 12.10 -5.10 16.77
N VAL A 250 13.18 -5.88 16.83
CA VAL A 250 14.51 -5.45 16.34
C VAL A 250 14.46 -5.05 14.88
N ARG A 251 13.77 -5.84 14.05
CA ARG A 251 13.61 -5.52 12.63
C ARG A 251 12.80 -4.23 12.44
N ALA A 252 11.67 -4.08 13.12
CA ALA A 252 10.84 -2.88 13.05
C ALA A 252 11.63 -1.62 13.47
N ASP A 253 12.39 -1.70 14.57
CA ASP A 253 13.22 -0.58 15.05
C ASP A 253 14.33 -0.22 14.05
N SER A 254 14.94 -1.21 13.41
CA SER A 254 15.98 -0.97 12.40
C SER A 254 15.49 -0.19 11.19
N TYR A 255 14.18 -0.22 10.89
CA TYR A 255 13.55 0.52 9.80
C TYR A 255 12.87 1.84 10.21
N ALA A 256 13.09 2.32 11.43
CA ALA A 256 12.55 3.60 11.91
C ALA A 256 12.90 4.77 10.98
N TYR A 257 14.09 4.75 10.36
CA TYR A 257 14.52 5.77 9.42
C TYR A 257 13.66 5.80 8.12
N LYS A 258 13.14 4.66 7.66
CA LYS A 258 12.22 4.61 6.51
C LYS A 258 10.87 5.18 6.89
N ARG A 259 10.34 4.81 8.07
CA ARG A 259 9.06 5.35 8.57
C ARG A 259 9.07 6.88 8.71
N ALA A 260 10.21 7.45 9.04
CA ALA A 260 10.36 8.92 9.11
C ALA A 260 10.25 9.62 7.75
N MET A 261 10.26 8.85 6.64
CA MET A 261 10.13 9.35 5.27
C MET A 261 8.76 9.01 4.65
N GLU A 262 7.87 8.33 5.40
CA GLU A 262 6.52 8.05 4.95
C GLU A 262 5.69 9.35 4.84
N PRO A 263 4.73 9.43 3.91
CA PRO A 263 3.80 10.56 3.83
C PRO A 263 2.98 10.70 5.11
N PRO A 264 2.41 11.88 5.37
CA PRO A 264 1.40 12.05 6.42
C PRO A 264 0.28 11.03 6.27
N PHE A 265 -0.24 10.54 7.40
CA PHE A 265 -1.30 9.55 7.47
C PHE A 265 -2.20 9.81 8.69
N PRO A 266 -3.37 9.14 8.82
CA PRO A 266 -4.24 9.30 9.98
C PRO A 266 -3.51 8.97 11.30
N GLN A 267 -3.43 9.95 12.22
CA GLN A 267 -2.71 9.83 13.49
C GLN A 267 -3.63 9.40 14.66
N ASN A 268 -4.78 8.82 14.36
CA ASN A 268 -5.75 8.43 15.36
C ASN A 268 -5.31 7.18 16.13
N PRO A 269 -5.65 7.06 17.42
CA PRO A 269 -5.32 5.88 18.23
C PRO A 269 -6.27 4.72 17.90
N PHE A 270 -6.08 4.07 16.76
CA PHE A 270 -6.96 2.99 16.29
C PHE A 270 -6.93 1.73 17.16
N TYR A 271 -5.86 1.50 17.93
CA TYR A 271 -5.56 0.24 18.62
C TYR A 271 -5.41 0.33 20.15
N VAL A 272 -5.84 1.43 20.74
CA VAL A 272 -5.85 1.65 22.22
C VAL A 272 -7.22 1.45 22.80
#